data_3a95b0dc5495b03bf3e602ba7c1f82b9
#
_entry.id   3a95b0dc5495b03bf3e602ba7c1f82b9
#
_cell.length_a   1.000
_cell.length_b   1.000
_cell.length_c   1.000
_cell.angle_alpha   90.00
_cell.angle_beta   90.00
_cell.angle_gamma   90.00
#
_symmetry.space_group_name_H-M   'P 1'
#
loop_
_entity.id
_entity.type
_entity.pdbx_description
1 polymer ?
#
loop_
_entity_poly.entity_id
_entity_poly.type
_entity_poly.pdbx_seq_one_letter_code
_entity_poly.pdbx_strand_id
1 'polypeptide(L)'
;WYTQKNKNEIYSASQVFENDCLYALYADKIIINSIWIDYLKINSKILKDFCYWNLTLFLQTRNPNVPDIPNKLIKPAIRNGLTKQTNEYWKVVFQELGSINCIFTDEKLTLSDKNFALDHFVPYAFVSHDLIWNLIPIEKRFNSSKSDKLPRFETYFQKFYQIQKTAFEINKNHNSKGKYMEEFLTIF
;
A
#
# COMPACT_ATOMS: atom_id res chain seq x y z
N TRP A 1 -27.44 6.75 -28.75
CA TRP A 1 -27.37 5.29 -28.74
C TRP A 1 -26.46 4.85 -29.88
N TYR A 2 -25.23 4.40 -29.54
CA TYR A 2 -24.27 3.98 -30.55
C TYR A 2 -24.52 2.51 -30.92
N THR A 3 -24.86 2.29 -32.20
CA THR A 3 -24.89 0.93 -32.76
C THR A 3 -23.48 0.42 -33.02
N GLN A 4 -23.30 -0.90 -33.20
CA GLN A 4 -21.99 -1.46 -33.52
C GLN A 4 -21.43 -0.91 -34.86
N LYS A 5 -22.29 -0.63 -35.80
CA LYS A 5 -21.94 0.00 -37.08
C LYS A 5 -21.32 1.39 -36.86
N ASN A 6 -21.98 2.25 -36.07
CA ASN A 6 -21.46 3.59 -35.74
C ASN A 6 -20.11 3.54 -35.04
N LYS A 7 -19.92 2.57 -34.12
CA LYS A 7 -18.63 2.38 -33.46
C LYS A 7 -17.50 2.04 -34.43
N ASN A 8 -17.77 1.16 -35.39
CA ASN A 8 -16.81 0.78 -36.41
C ASN A 8 -16.47 1.94 -37.37
N GLU A 9 -17.46 2.74 -37.74
CA GLU A 9 -17.28 3.94 -38.59
C GLU A 9 -16.42 4.99 -37.84
N ILE A 10 -16.74 5.26 -36.58
CA ILE A 10 -15.96 6.18 -35.71
C ILE A 10 -14.53 5.68 -35.57
N TYR A 11 -14.36 4.38 -35.28
CA TYR A 11 -13.03 3.78 -35.14
C TYR A 11 -12.25 3.94 -36.47
N SER A 12 -12.81 3.58 -37.60
CA SER A 12 -12.13 3.71 -38.89
C SER A 12 -11.74 5.17 -39.22
N ALA A 13 -12.63 6.11 -38.97
CA ALA A 13 -12.34 7.54 -39.15
C ALA A 13 -11.26 8.05 -38.20
N SER A 14 -11.21 7.52 -36.99
CA SER A 14 -10.19 7.88 -35.97
C SER A 14 -8.78 7.35 -36.28
N GLN A 15 -8.61 6.51 -37.28
CA GLN A 15 -7.32 6.00 -37.72
C GLN A 15 -6.72 6.76 -38.91
N VAL A 16 -7.48 7.71 -39.45
CA VAL A 16 -7.10 8.48 -40.66
C VAL A 16 -6.56 9.85 -40.24
N PHE A 17 -5.29 10.14 -40.57
CA PHE A 17 -4.60 11.34 -40.08
C PHE A 17 -5.18 12.65 -40.61
N GLU A 18 -5.81 12.62 -41.75
CA GLU A 18 -6.57 13.75 -42.35
C GLU A 18 -7.74 14.21 -41.48
N ASN A 19 -8.20 13.36 -40.55
CA ASN A 19 -9.21 13.70 -39.53
C ASN A 19 -8.61 14.23 -38.24
N ASP A 20 -7.35 14.67 -38.25
CA ASP A 20 -6.64 15.22 -37.11
C ASP A 20 -6.58 14.26 -35.87
N CYS A 21 -6.69 12.96 -36.10
CA CYS A 21 -6.59 11.98 -35.01
C CYS A 21 -5.21 12.01 -34.37
N LEU A 22 -5.17 11.70 -33.06
CA LEU A 22 -3.96 11.74 -32.27
C LEU A 22 -2.96 10.66 -32.69
N TYR A 23 -3.45 9.46 -32.97
CA TYR A 23 -2.65 8.30 -33.35
C TYR A 23 -3.47 7.32 -34.20
N ALA A 24 -2.79 6.46 -34.91
CA ALA A 24 -3.37 5.31 -35.59
C ALA A 24 -2.82 4.00 -35.04
N LEU A 25 -3.69 2.98 -34.89
CA LEU A 25 -3.39 1.68 -34.37
C LEU A 25 -3.13 0.69 -35.51
N TYR A 26 -2.02 -0.03 -35.41
CA TYR A 26 -1.67 -1.13 -36.30
C TYR A 26 -1.52 -2.42 -35.50
N ALA A 27 -1.39 -3.55 -36.11
CA ALA A 27 -1.30 -4.85 -35.46
C ALA A 27 -0.09 -4.94 -34.48
N ASP A 28 1.00 -4.26 -34.81
CA ASP A 28 2.30 -4.36 -34.11
C ASP A 28 2.83 -3.01 -33.58
N LYS A 29 2.15 -1.91 -33.90
CA LYS A 29 2.64 -0.56 -33.55
C LYS A 29 1.52 0.46 -33.43
N ILE A 30 1.87 1.58 -32.79
CA ILE A 30 1.07 2.81 -32.77
C ILE A 30 1.86 3.89 -33.50
N ILE A 31 1.25 4.59 -34.43
CA ILE A 31 1.86 5.75 -35.11
C ILE A 31 1.18 7.00 -34.62
N ILE A 32 1.97 7.94 -34.09
CA ILE A 32 1.49 9.24 -33.62
C ILE A 32 1.43 10.19 -34.84
N ASN A 33 0.33 10.88 -34.98
CA ASN A 33 0.19 11.92 -36.02
C ASN A 33 1.16 13.08 -35.69
N SER A 34 1.95 13.46 -36.68
CA SER A 34 3.03 14.45 -36.52
C SER A 34 2.56 15.82 -36.05
N ILE A 35 1.32 16.23 -36.40
CA ILE A 35 0.76 17.51 -35.97
C ILE A 35 0.61 17.63 -34.45
N TRP A 36 0.51 16.49 -33.71
CA TRP A 36 0.34 16.45 -32.28
C TRP A 36 1.66 16.32 -31.49
N ILE A 37 2.81 16.10 -32.16
CA ILE A 37 4.06 15.78 -31.46
C ILE A 37 4.47 16.90 -30.51
N ASP A 38 4.43 18.14 -30.92
CA ASP A 38 4.84 19.26 -30.07
C ASP A 38 3.86 19.51 -28.94
N TYR A 39 2.57 19.39 -29.20
CA TYR A 39 1.55 19.42 -28.14
C TYR A 39 1.78 18.36 -27.07
N LEU A 40 2.04 17.11 -27.49
CA LEU A 40 2.30 16.00 -26.58
C LEU A 40 3.57 16.20 -25.78
N LYS A 41 4.64 16.76 -26.37
CA LYS A 41 5.89 17.08 -25.67
C LYS A 41 5.68 18.15 -24.60
N ILE A 42 5.08 19.28 -24.99
CA ILE A 42 4.84 20.42 -24.10
C ILE A 42 3.94 20.02 -22.92
N ASN A 43 2.88 19.28 -23.20
CA ASN A 43 1.88 18.89 -22.21
C ASN A 43 2.13 17.50 -21.57
N SER A 44 3.31 16.90 -21.81
CA SER A 44 3.57 15.49 -21.44
C SER A 44 3.33 15.19 -19.96
N LYS A 45 3.65 16.14 -19.06
CA LYS A 45 3.44 15.96 -17.62
C LYS A 45 1.96 15.86 -17.27
N ILE A 46 1.17 16.85 -17.68
CA ILE A 46 -0.26 16.89 -17.35
C ILE A 46 -1.02 15.73 -18.01
N LEU A 47 -0.64 15.34 -19.23
CA LEU A 47 -1.24 14.20 -19.93
C LEU A 47 -0.92 12.88 -19.22
N LYS A 48 0.31 12.70 -18.75
CA LYS A 48 0.70 11.53 -17.94
C LYS A 48 -0.07 11.47 -16.62
N ASP A 49 -0.20 12.60 -15.92
CA ASP A 49 -0.94 12.68 -14.67
C ASP A 49 -2.43 12.37 -14.89
N PHE A 50 -3.02 12.85 -15.99
CA PHE A 50 -4.39 12.53 -16.38
C PHE A 50 -4.57 11.04 -16.71
N CYS A 51 -3.66 10.46 -17.48
CA CYS A 51 -3.68 9.02 -17.77
C CYS A 51 -3.53 8.19 -16.50
N TYR A 52 -2.61 8.57 -15.62
CA TYR A 52 -2.39 7.93 -14.33
C TYR A 52 -3.65 7.95 -13.46
N TRP A 53 -4.33 9.10 -13.36
CA TRP A 53 -5.56 9.23 -12.61
C TRP A 53 -6.67 8.31 -13.16
N ASN A 54 -6.88 8.32 -14.47
CA ASN A 54 -7.90 7.47 -15.10
C ASN A 54 -7.56 5.98 -14.98
N LEU A 55 -6.28 5.60 -15.08
CA LEU A 55 -5.83 4.24 -14.82
C LEU A 55 -6.12 3.81 -13.38
N THR A 56 -5.88 4.70 -12.42
CA THR A 56 -6.17 4.46 -11.00
C THR A 56 -7.67 4.20 -10.79
N LEU A 57 -8.54 5.04 -11.33
CA LEU A 57 -9.99 4.87 -11.26
C LEU A 57 -10.45 3.55 -11.89
N PHE A 58 -9.94 3.23 -13.08
CA PHE A 58 -10.23 1.97 -13.75
C PHE A 58 -9.81 0.75 -12.91
N LEU A 59 -8.59 0.77 -12.38
CA LEU A 59 -8.10 -0.32 -11.54
C LEU A 59 -8.88 -0.44 -10.24
N GLN A 60 -9.31 0.67 -9.62
CA GLN A 60 -10.11 0.65 -8.41
C GLN A 60 -11.48 -0.02 -8.64
N THR A 61 -12.12 0.23 -9.79
CA THR A 61 -13.40 -0.44 -10.12
C THR A 61 -13.25 -1.96 -10.32
N ARG A 62 -12.08 -2.42 -10.77
CA ARG A 62 -11.77 -3.84 -10.97
C ARG A 62 -11.27 -4.54 -9.71
N ASN A 63 -10.80 -3.77 -8.74
CA ASN A 63 -10.20 -4.26 -7.49
C ASN A 63 -10.79 -3.51 -6.29
N PRO A 64 -12.11 -3.64 -6.00
CA PRO A 64 -12.78 -2.84 -4.96
C PRO A 64 -12.22 -3.08 -3.56
N ASN A 65 -11.67 -4.25 -3.30
CA ASN A 65 -11.12 -4.63 -2.00
C ASN A 65 -9.62 -4.32 -1.84
N VAL A 66 -8.98 -3.71 -2.86
CA VAL A 66 -7.57 -3.34 -2.81
C VAL A 66 -7.46 -1.84 -2.47
N PRO A 67 -6.97 -1.49 -1.28
CA PRO A 67 -6.79 -0.10 -0.90
C PRO A 67 -5.58 0.52 -1.60
N ASP A 68 -5.60 1.83 -1.71
CA ASP A 68 -4.44 2.66 -2.06
C ASP A 68 -3.77 2.31 -3.41
N ILE A 69 -4.58 2.04 -4.41
CA ILE A 69 -4.10 1.75 -5.77
C ILE A 69 -3.17 2.85 -6.32
N PRO A 70 -3.42 4.16 -6.07
CA PRO A 70 -2.52 5.21 -6.53
C PRO A 70 -1.07 4.98 -6.12
N ASN A 71 -0.84 4.76 -4.82
CA ASN A 71 0.52 4.55 -4.31
C ASN A 71 1.14 3.23 -4.79
N LYS A 72 0.33 2.19 -5.00
CA LYS A 72 0.80 0.91 -5.55
C LYS A 72 1.28 0.98 -7.00
N LEU A 73 0.81 1.96 -7.77
CA LEU A 73 1.28 2.22 -9.12
C LEU A 73 2.60 2.99 -9.18
N ILE A 74 2.99 3.69 -8.11
CA ILE A 74 4.25 4.43 -8.02
C ILE A 74 5.39 3.43 -7.76
N LYS A 75 6.41 3.44 -8.61
CA LYS A 75 7.59 2.59 -8.48
C LYS A 75 8.85 3.43 -8.28
N PRO A 76 9.75 3.02 -7.37
CA PRO A 76 9.55 2.02 -6.32
C PRO A 76 8.62 2.55 -5.25
N ALA A 77 7.88 1.65 -4.57
CA ALA A 77 7.11 2.02 -3.38
C ALA A 77 8.10 2.49 -2.30
N ILE A 78 8.03 3.76 -1.95
CA ILE A 78 8.88 4.33 -0.90
C ILE A 78 8.23 3.92 0.44
N ARG A 79 8.83 2.93 1.11
CA ARG A 79 8.46 2.58 2.48
C ARG A 79 9.23 3.47 3.44
N ASN A 80 8.53 4.17 4.31
CA ASN A 80 9.14 4.84 5.44
C ASN A 80 9.59 3.80 6.49
N GLY A 81 10.72 4.06 7.16
CA GLY A 81 11.15 3.22 8.26
C GLY A 81 10.18 3.32 9.44
N LEU A 82 9.92 2.21 10.13
CA LEU A 82 9.02 2.12 11.29
C LEU A 82 9.69 2.55 12.61
N THR A 83 10.77 3.33 12.55
CA THR A 83 11.57 3.76 13.71
C THR A 83 10.75 4.60 14.69
N LYS A 84 9.85 5.44 14.19
CA LYS A 84 8.99 6.28 15.06
C LYS A 84 8.03 5.41 15.86
N GLN A 85 7.34 4.48 15.22
CA GLN A 85 6.42 3.55 15.87
C GLN A 85 7.15 2.67 16.89
N THR A 86 8.37 2.23 16.54
CA THR A 86 9.22 1.48 17.47
C THR A 86 9.58 2.30 18.71
N ASN A 87 10.06 3.53 18.53
CA ASN A 87 10.57 4.35 19.64
C ASN A 87 9.48 5.02 20.47
N GLU A 88 8.37 5.42 19.86
CA GLU A 88 7.34 6.20 20.52
C GLU A 88 6.18 5.35 21.06
N TYR A 89 5.98 4.15 20.56
CA TYR A 89 4.91 3.25 20.97
C TYR A 89 5.42 1.94 21.56
N TRP A 90 6.13 1.13 20.77
CA TRP A 90 6.54 -0.20 21.20
C TRP A 90 7.63 -0.19 22.28
N LYS A 91 8.50 0.82 22.29
CA LYS A 91 9.50 0.96 23.37
C LYS A 91 8.85 1.11 24.73
N VAL A 92 7.73 1.82 24.85
CA VAL A 92 6.97 1.95 26.12
C VAL A 92 6.45 0.59 26.55
N VAL A 93 5.92 -0.22 25.62
CA VAL A 93 5.44 -1.58 25.91
C VAL A 93 6.56 -2.49 26.39
N PHE A 94 7.72 -2.45 25.74
CA PHE A 94 8.90 -3.21 26.19
C PHE A 94 9.41 -2.78 27.55
N GLN A 95 9.38 -1.49 27.86
CA GLN A 95 9.80 -0.97 29.16
C GLN A 95 8.90 -1.46 30.29
N GLU A 96 7.59 -1.55 30.04
CA GLU A 96 6.61 -2.02 31.00
C GLU A 96 6.66 -3.55 31.19
N LEU A 97 6.72 -4.30 30.08
CA LEU A 97 6.68 -5.78 30.12
C LEU A 97 8.05 -6.43 30.29
N GLY A 98 9.16 -5.69 30.08
CA GLY A 98 10.53 -6.23 30.05
C GLY A 98 10.82 -7.04 28.78
N SER A 99 9.89 -7.82 28.30
CA SER A 99 10.03 -8.63 27.09
C SER A 99 8.68 -8.95 26.44
N ILE A 100 8.70 -9.28 25.14
CA ILE A 100 7.52 -9.69 24.36
C ILE A 100 7.88 -10.98 23.63
N ASN A 101 7.00 -11.97 23.63
CA ASN A 101 7.22 -13.17 22.83
C ASN A 101 6.77 -12.94 21.38
N CYS A 102 7.60 -13.30 20.42
CA CYS A 102 7.26 -13.29 19.01
C CYS A 102 6.06 -14.20 18.75
N ILE A 103 4.98 -13.67 18.16
CA ILE A 103 3.75 -14.46 17.94
C ILE A 103 3.95 -15.63 16.96
N PHE A 104 4.99 -15.60 16.16
CA PHE A 104 5.28 -16.60 15.12
C PHE A 104 6.25 -17.69 15.57
N THR A 105 7.27 -17.32 16.37
CA THR A 105 8.37 -18.23 16.74
C THR A 105 8.42 -18.53 18.24
N ASP A 106 7.58 -17.86 19.04
CA ASP A 106 7.58 -17.84 20.50
C ASP A 106 8.92 -17.37 21.12
N GLU A 107 9.88 -16.89 20.31
CA GLU A 107 11.16 -16.33 20.74
C GLU A 107 10.96 -15.08 21.60
N LYS A 108 11.73 -14.99 22.68
CA LYS A 108 11.70 -13.85 23.59
C LYS A 108 12.41 -12.64 22.98
N LEU A 109 11.68 -11.55 22.78
CA LEU A 109 12.17 -10.29 22.23
C LEU A 109 12.44 -9.30 23.35
N THR A 110 13.57 -8.59 23.28
CA THR A 110 13.96 -7.58 24.28
C THR A 110 14.57 -6.35 23.62
N LEU A 111 14.55 -5.22 24.34
CA LEU A 111 15.22 -4.01 23.87
C LEU A 111 16.75 -4.15 23.95
N SER A 112 17.27 -4.89 24.94
CA SER A 112 18.71 -5.09 25.15
C SER A 112 19.35 -5.86 23.98
N ASP A 113 18.72 -6.95 23.59
CA ASP A 113 19.27 -7.86 22.57
C ASP A 113 19.07 -7.35 21.16
N LYS A 114 18.17 -6.37 20.98
CA LYS A 114 17.82 -5.79 19.64
C LYS A 114 17.51 -6.86 18.59
N ASN A 115 16.95 -7.99 19.05
CA ASN A 115 16.69 -9.19 18.24
C ASN A 115 15.35 -9.13 17.47
N PHE A 116 14.63 -8.02 17.56
CA PHE A 116 13.33 -7.84 16.91
C PHE A 116 13.37 -6.77 15.79
N ALA A 117 12.42 -6.86 14.91
CA ALA A 117 12.01 -5.82 13.95
C ALA A 117 10.52 -5.54 14.13
N LEU A 118 10.09 -4.31 13.89
CA LEU A 118 8.67 -4.01 13.77
C LEU A 118 8.21 -4.39 12.36
N ASP A 119 7.15 -5.16 12.25
CA ASP A 119 6.58 -5.59 10.97
C ASP A 119 5.05 -5.55 10.98
N HIS A 120 4.48 -5.57 9.79
CA HIS A 120 3.04 -5.61 9.57
C HIS A 120 2.49 -7.03 9.80
N PHE A 121 1.44 -7.17 10.60
CA PHE A 121 0.71 -8.45 10.70
C PHE A 121 0.07 -8.80 9.35
N VAL A 122 -0.79 -7.93 8.84
CA VAL A 122 -1.22 -7.99 7.43
C VAL A 122 -0.17 -7.23 6.60
N PRO A 123 0.52 -7.88 5.66
CA PRO A 123 1.65 -7.26 4.96
C PRO A 123 1.31 -5.94 4.28
N TYR A 124 2.27 -5.03 4.23
CA TYR A 124 2.12 -3.70 3.63
C TYR A 124 1.55 -3.73 2.20
N ALA A 125 1.92 -4.74 1.41
CA ALA A 125 1.40 -4.92 0.05
C ALA A 125 -0.14 -5.02 -0.01
N PHE A 126 -0.79 -5.47 1.07
CA PHE A 126 -2.25 -5.59 1.15
C PHE A 126 -2.93 -4.35 1.72
N VAL A 127 -2.31 -3.66 2.69
CA VAL A 127 -2.94 -2.56 3.43
C VAL A 127 -2.44 -1.18 3.00
N SER A 128 -1.18 -1.06 2.55
CA SER A 128 -0.54 0.18 2.10
C SER A 128 -0.51 1.32 3.13
N HIS A 129 -0.44 0.98 4.41
CA HIS A 129 -0.33 1.92 5.51
C HIS A 129 0.51 1.35 6.67
N ASP A 130 1.04 2.25 7.50
CA ASP A 130 1.86 1.94 8.67
C ASP A 130 1.11 2.21 9.99
N LEU A 131 -0.21 1.97 10.01
CA LEU A 131 -1.04 2.19 11.20
C LEU A 131 -0.64 1.23 12.32
N ILE A 132 -0.55 1.77 13.53
CA ILE A 132 0.02 1.07 14.70
C ILE A 132 -0.70 -0.24 15.04
N TRP A 133 -2.02 -0.29 14.82
CA TRP A 133 -2.82 -1.47 15.09
C TRP A 133 -2.48 -2.69 14.24
N ASN A 134 -1.75 -2.49 13.12
CA ASN A 134 -1.28 -3.57 12.26
C ASN A 134 0.22 -3.90 12.47
N LEU A 135 0.93 -3.16 13.32
CA LEU A 135 2.37 -3.28 13.51
C LEU A 135 2.69 -4.03 14.81
N ILE A 136 3.53 -5.05 14.73
CA ILE A 136 3.97 -5.83 15.91
C ILE A 136 5.48 -6.09 15.88
N PRO A 137 6.12 -6.21 17.05
CA PRO A 137 7.48 -6.73 17.14
C PRO A 137 7.52 -8.21 16.77
N ILE A 138 8.42 -8.57 15.89
CA ILE A 138 8.68 -9.97 15.51
C ILE A 138 10.18 -10.24 15.47
N GLU A 139 10.57 -11.50 15.54
CA GLU A 139 11.97 -11.91 15.41
C GLU A 139 12.56 -11.48 14.06
N LYS A 140 13.75 -10.87 14.06
CA LYS A 140 14.39 -10.37 12.83
C LYS A 140 14.59 -11.43 11.76
N ARG A 141 14.99 -12.64 12.15
CA ARG A 141 15.20 -13.75 11.19
C ARG A 141 13.90 -14.17 10.54
N PHE A 142 12.84 -14.26 11.36
CA PHE A 142 11.52 -14.60 10.85
C PHE A 142 10.97 -13.51 9.91
N ASN A 143 11.19 -12.24 10.24
CA ASN A 143 10.76 -11.12 9.39
C ASN A 143 11.25 -11.27 7.93
N SER A 144 12.53 -11.63 7.76
CA SER A 144 13.12 -11.84 6.43
C SER A 144 12.46 -12.99 5.67
N SER A 145 12.02 -14.05 6.37
CA SER A 145 11.38 -15.23 5.76
C SER A 145 9.88 -15.06 5.52
N LYS A 146 9.21 -14.24 6.34
CA LYS A 146 7.77 -13.95 6.23
C LYS A 146 7.47 -13.18 4.94
N SER A 147 8.28 -12.16 4.61
CA SER A 147 8.05 -11.32 3.44
C SER A 147 6.59 -10.83 3.36
N ASP A 148 5.95 -10.86 2.20
CA ASP A 148 4.56 -10.45 1.98
C ASP A 148 3.54 -11.60 2.16
N LYS A 149 3.89 -12.66 2.91
CA LYS A 149 2.96 -13.77 3.18
C LYS A 149 1.95 -13.38 4.25
N LEU A 150 0.68 -13.64 3.98
CA LEU A 150 -0.39 -13.50 4.97
C LEU A 150 -0.25 -14.57 6.07
N PRO A 151 -0.27 -14.19 7.35
CA PRO A 151 -0.33 -15.15 8.45
C PRO A 151 -1.62 -15.96 8.40
N ARG A 152 -1.55 -17.22 8.88
CA ARG A 152 -2.77 -18.03 9.07
C ARG A 152 -3.60 -17.40 10.19
N PHE A 153 -4.81 -16.97 9.86
CA PHE A 153 -5.71 -16.27 10.77
C PHE A 153 -5.97 -17.10 12.04
N GLU A 154 -6.39 -18.33 11.88
CA GLU A 154 -6.77 -19.24 12.97
C GLU A 154 -5.61 -19.50 13.94
N THR A 155 -4.38 -19.45 13.45
CA THR A 155 -3.18 -19.74 14.26
C THR A 155 -2.67 -18.52 15.02
N TYR A 156 -2.67 -17.35 14.36
CA TYR A 156 -1.91 -16.20 14.85
C TYR A 156 -2.76 -15.02 15.28
N PHE A 157 -4.02 -14.92 14.82
CA PHE A 157 -4.85 -13.73 15.09
C PHE A 157 -5.09 -13.52 16.58
N GLN A 158 -5.38 -14.57 17.35
CA GLN A 158 -5.63 -14.44 18.79
C GLN A 158 -4.38 -13.95 19.53
N LYS A 159 -3.19 -14.46 19.19
CA LYS A 159 -1.92 -13.99 19.77
C LYS A 159 -1.66 -12.53 19.40
N PHE A 160 -1.90 -12.17 18.14
CA PHE A 160 -1.79 -10.80 17.63
C PHE A 160 -2.75 -9.85 18.36
N TYR A 161 -4.01 -10.21 18.47
CA TYR A 161 -5.02 -9.41 19.18
C TYR A 161 -4.65 -9.15 20.64
N GLN A 162 -4.19 -10.17 21.36
CA GLN A 162 -3.81 -10.04 22.77
C GLN A 162 -2.62 -9.07 22.95
N ILE A 163 -1.59 -9.18 22.11
CA ILE A 163 -0.44 -8.26 22.20
C ILE A 163 -0.82 -6.83 21.84
N GLN A 164 -1.68 -6.64 20.82
CA GLN A 164 -2.17 -5.31 20.45
C GLN A 164 -3.03 -4.69 21.56
N LYS A 165 -3.92 -5.47 22.17
CA LYS A 165 -4.73 -5.04 23.31
C LYS A 165 -3.87 -4.60 24.48
N THR A 166 -2.90 -5.43 24.89
CA THR A 166 -1.96 -5.11 25.96
C THR A 166 -1.16 -3.86 25.65
N ALA A 167 -0.63 -3.74 24.44
CA ALA A 167 0.12 -2.58 24.00
C ALA A 167 -0.72 -1.29 24.00
N PHE A 168 -1.97 -1.38 23.58
CA PHE A 168 -2.91 -0.27 23.63
C PHE A 168 -3.18 0.20 25.07
N GLU A 169 -3.47 -0.73 25.98
CA GLU A 169 -3.75 -0.43 27.41
C GLU A 169 -2.53 0.21 28.09
N ILE A 170 -1.32 -0.30 27.86
CA ILE A 170 -0.08 0.28 28.38
C ILE A 170 0.09 1.72 27.87
N ASN A 171 0.02 1.92 26.55
CA ASN A 171 0.22 3.25 25.99
C ASN A 171 -0.87 4.25 26.41
N LYS A 172 -2.12 3.81 26.57
CA LYS A 172 -3.21 4.62 27.11
C LYS A 172 -2.89 5.09 28.53
N ASN A 173 -2.40 4.21 29.39
CA ASN A 173 -2.06 4.52 30.78
C ASN A 173 -0.83 5.43 30.92
N HIS A 174 0.12 5.32 30.01
CA HIS A 174 1.32 6.16 29.96
C HIS A 174 1.13 7.51 29.26
N ASN A 175 -0.11 7.91 28.94
CA ASN A 175 -0.41 9.15 28.21
C ASN A 175 0.41 9.28 26.90
N SER A 176 0.64 8.16 26.22
CA SER A 176 1.37 8.13 24.96
C SER A 176 0.72 9.05 23.92
N LYS A 177 1.51 9.48 22.93
CA LYS A 177 1.06 10.44 21.90
C LYS A 177 -0.30 10.03 21.33
N GLY A 178 -1.29 10.90 21.49
CA GLY A 178 -2.69 10.66 21.12
C GLY A 178 -2.89 10.16 19.68
N LYS A 179 -2.00 10.57 18.75
CA LYS A 179 -2.07 10.12 17.35
C LYS A 179 -2.09 8.59 17.18
N TYR A 180 -1.35 7.84 18.00
CA TYR A 180 -1.34 6.37 17.91
C TYR A 180 -2.62 5.76 18.49
N MET A 181 -3.24 6.43 19.44
CA MET A 181 -4.54 6.02 19.97
C MET A 181 -5.65 6.28 18.94
N GLU A 182 -5.58 7.42 18.24
CA GLU A 182 -6.51 7.79 17.18
C GLU A 182 -6.47 6.83 16.00
N GLU A 183 -5.31 6.22 15.70
CA GLU A 183 -5.19 5.24 14.64
C GLU A 183 -6.09 4.01 14.85
N PHE A 184 -6.40 3.63 16.09
CA PHE A 184 -7.33 2.55 16.39
C PHE A 184 -8.80 2.88 16.05
N LEU A 185 -9.15 4.18 15.97
CA LEU A 185 -10.50 4.60 15.56
C LEU A 185 -10.83 4.26 14.11
N THR A 186 -9.83 3.91 13.32
CA THR A 186 -10.04 3.49 11.91
C THR A 186 -10.58 2.09 11.76
N ILE A 187 -10.63 1.30 12.85
CA ILE A 187 -11.11 -0.10 12.86
C ILE A 187 -12.37 -0.33 13.69
N PHE A 188 -12.95 0.75 14.26
CA PHE A 188 -14.20 0.73 15.02
C PHE A 188 -15.34 1.43 14.30
#